data_332fd9832df7cc4c1feedcf45428df89
#
_entry.id   332fd9832df7cc4c1feedcf45428df89
#
_cell.length_a   1.000
_cell.length_b   1.000
_cell.length_c   1.000
_cell.angle_alpha   90.00
_cell.angle_beta   90.00
_cell.angle_gamma   90.00
#
_symmetry.space_group_name_H-M   'P 1'
#
loop_
_entity.id
_entity.type
_entity.pdbx_description
1 polymer ?
#
loop_
_entity_poly.entity_id
_entity_poly.type
_entity_poly.pdbx_seq_one_letter_code
_entity_poly.pdbx_strand_id
1 'polypeptide(L)'
;MSVGGSGGAASGYPAQTIIALGVIGGLIGIYLGDFMPAAYSFFGGIGAICATVWGADAVRRVASYGLGTGVPSIGMLALGMGTVAALFGLSVGGFAGPIVAFIVAVIIGIVIGALSNRVIGMGIPIMEQAMAEIAGAGTLVILGLSVVIAGSFDYSAVVHNVVATGYIALIFIIGGMGILHPFNASLGPDERQDRTLVLAVEKGAIALIIVGFVSSLNEGLMAAGVNILIGIIIWYVAFMKHYALIKRDAYQVVGTGLLPSAEELQ
;
A
#
# COMPACT_ATOMS: atom_id res chain seq x y z
N MET A 1 -6.12 -30.90 8.73
CA MET A 1 -6.10 -31.41 7.36
C MET A 1 -5.26 -30.43 6.54
N SER A 2 -4.01 -30.81 6.24
CA SER A 2 -3.13 -30.01 5.38
C SER A 2 -3.51 -30.32 3.94
N VAL A 3 -4.19 -29.41 3.29
CA VAL A 3 -4.35 -29.49 1.82
C VAL A 3 -3.03 -28.99 1.23
N GLY A 4 -2.13 -29.90 0.99
CA GLY A 4 -0.91 -29.65 0.23
C GLY A 4 -1.23 -29.43 -1.24
N GLY A 5 -1.51 -28.19 -1.62
CA GLY A 5 -1.55 -27.78 -3.01
C GLY A 5 -0.13 -27.57 -3.53
N SER A 6 0.47 -28.57 -4.17
CA SER A 6 1.67 -28.42 -4.98
C SER A 6 1.34 -27.72 -6.30
N GLY A 7 0.88 -26.49 -6.22
CA GLY A 7 0.83 -25.59 -7.37
C GLY A 7 2.25 -25.12 -7.65
N GLY A 8 2.75 -25.38 -8.86
CA GLY A 8 4.09 -24.98 -9.29
C GLY A 8 4.33 -23.50 -8.94
N ALA A 9 5.37 -23.26 -8.14
CA ALA A 9 5.78 -21.93 -7.74
C ALA A 9 6.12 -21.12 -8.99
N ALA A 10 5.18 -20.31 -9.47
CA ALA A 10 5.53 -19.23 -10.37
C ALA A 10 6.57 -18.40 -9.63
N SER A 11 7.76 -18.23 -10.21
CA SER A 11 8.88 -17.51 -9.63
C SER A 11 8.45 -16.07 -9.33
N GLY A 12 8.00 -15.84 -8.10
CA GLY A 12 7.64 -14.52 -7.62
C GLY A 12 8.89 -13.68 -7.34
N TYR A 13 8.71 -12.38 -7.21
CA TYR A 13 9.79 -11.50 -6.77
C TYR A 13 10.18 -11.84 -5.32
N PRO A 14 11.51 -11.86 -5.00
CA PRO A 14 11.97 -12.00 -3.63
C PRO A 14 11.38 -10.90 -2.73
N ALA A 15 11.05 -11.25 -1.49
CA ALA A 15 10.50 -10.27 -0.54
C ALA A 15 11.43 -9.07 -0.34
N GLN A 16 12.75 -9.30 -0.30
CA GLN A 16 13.77 -8.25 -0.16
C GLN A 16 13.70 -7.22 -1.30
N THR A 17 13.44 -7.66 -2.53
CA THR A 17 13.29 -6.75 -3.69
C THR A 17 12.07 -5.85 -3.51
N ILE A 18 10.96 -6.40 -3.04
CA ILE A 18 9.73 -5.64 -2.82
C ILE A 18 9.88 -4.68 -1.64
N ILE A 19 10.53 -5.10 -0.56
CA ILE A 19 10.88 -4.24 0.58
C ILE A 19 11.76 -3.09 0.12
N ALA A 20 12.83 -3.38 -0.63
CA ALA A 20 13.72 -2.34 -1.16
C ALA A 20 12.98 -1.35 -2.06
N LEU A 21 12.11 -1.84 -2.95
CA LEU A 21 11.26 -0.98 -3.78
C LEU A 21 10.36 -0.07 -2.91
N GLY A 22 9.71 -0.63 -1.90
CA GLY A 22 8.81 0.12 -1.03
C GLY A 22 9.52 1.17 -0.19
N VAL A 23 10.64 0.80 0.45
CA VAL A 23 11.40 1.72 1.33
C VAL A 23 12.12 2.78 0.51
N ILE A 24 12.93 2.36 -0.46
CA ILE A 24 13.76 3.29 -1.24
C ILE A 24 12.87 4.13 -2.16
N GLY A 25 11.96 3.50 -2.90
CA GLY A 25 11.03 4.20 -3.78
C GLY A 25 10.09 5.12 -3.01
N GLY A 26 9.62 4.68 -1.84
CA GLY A 26 8.80 5.49 -0.94
C GLY A 26 9.51 6.76 -0.46
N LEU A 27 10.70 6.60 0.12
CA LEU A 27 11.48 7.74 0.62
C LEU A 27 11.92 8.68 -0.51
N ILE A 28 12.49 8.14 -1.60
CA ILE A 28 12.89 8.97 -2.75
C ILE A 28 11.69 9.76 -3.29
N GLY A 29 10.54 9.11 -3.44
CA GLY A 29 9.33 9.79 -3.92
C GLY A 29 8.89 10.92 -3.00
N ILE A 30 8.90 10.72 -1.69
CA ILE A 30 8.56 11.75 -0.69
C ILE A 30 9.52 12.96 -0.82
N TYR A 31 10.83 12.71 -0.84
CA TYR A 31 11.83 13.78 -0.93
C TYR A 31 11.78 14.52 -2.27
N LEU A 32 11.65 13.80 -3.39
CA LEU A 32 11.51 14.44 -4.69
C LEU A 32 10.24 15.28 -4.79
N GLY A 33 9.13 14.78 -4.24
CA GLY A 33 7.86 15.50 -4.23
C GLY A 33 7.90 16.81 -3.43
N ASP A 34 8.71 16.86 -2.37
CA ASP A 34 8.90 18.05 -1.53
C ASP A 34 9.92 19.05 -2.12
N PHE A 35 11.07 18.55 -2.60
CA PHE A 35 12.17 19.41 -3.04
C PHE A 35 12.00 19.99 -4.45
N MET A 36 11.10 19.42 -5.23
CA MET A 36 10.82 19.91 -6.58
C MET A 36 9.64 20.88 -6.59
N PRO A 37 9.49 21.70 -7.65
CA PRO A 37 8.31 22.56 -7.80
C PRO A 37 6.99 21.77 -7.69
N ALA A 38 5.92 22.42 -7.26
CA ALA A 38 4.60 21.83 -6.98
C ALA A 38 4.06 20.90 -8.10
N ALA A 39 4.34 21.23 -9.38
CA ALA A 39 3.96 20.36 -10.51
C ALA A 39 4.60 18.95 -10.46
N TYR A 40 5.60 18.74 -9.62
CA TYR A 40 6.29 17.45 -9.44
C TYR A 40 5.90 16.73 -8.16
N SER A 41 4.90 17.23 -7.40
CA SER A 41 4.39 16.58 -6.19
C SER A 41 3.90 15.14 -6.44
N PHE A 42 3.60 14.77 -7.70
CA PHE A 42 3.28 13.38 -8.10
C PHE A 42 4.37 12.37 -7.73
N PHE A 43 5.63 12.78 -7.54
CA PHE A 43 6.66 11.89 -7.02
C PHE A 43 6.31 11.35 -5.64
N GLY A 44 5.71 12.16 -4.76
CA GLY A 44 5.15 11.68 -3.49
C GLY A 44 4.11 10.58 -3.70
N GLY A 45 3.24 10.74 -4.69
CA GLY A 45 2.26 9.73 -5.10
C GLY A 45 2.90 8.45 -5.63
N ILE A 46 3.95 8.55 -6.46
CA ILE A 46 4.72 7.38 -6.93
C ILE A 46 5.38 6.66 -5.74
N GLY A 47 5.97 7.42 -4.81
CA GLY A 47 6.51 6.86 -3.57
C GLY A 47 5.45 6.12 -2.76
N ALA A 48 4.25 6.69 -2.64
CA ALA A 48 3.12 6.03 -2.00
C ALA A 48 2.71 4.74 -2.73
N ILE A 49 2.73 4.70 -4.07
CA ILE A 49 2.47 3.48 -4.85
C ILE A 49 3.52 2.41 -4.55
N CYS A 50 4.81 2.75 -4.53
CA CYS A 50 5.88 1.81 -4.17
C CYS A 50 5.68 1.22 -2.78
N ALA A 51 5.36 2.07 -1.79
CA ALA A 51 5.07 1.64 -0.42
C ALA A 51 3.78 0.79 -0.34
N THR A 52 2.74 1.12 -1.12
CA THR A 52 1.51 0.33 -1.20
C THR A 52 1.79 -1.09 -1.69
N VAL A 53 2.61 -1.24 -2.74
CA VAL A 53 3.03 -2.55 -3.28
C VAL A 53 3.75 -3.38 -2.21
N TRP A 54 4.65 -2.75 -1.46
CA TRP A 54 5.35 -3.42 -0.35
C TRP A 54 4.39 -3.83 0.76
N GLY A 55 3.53 -2.92 1.23
CA GLY A 55 2.56 -3.21 2.28
C GLY A 55 1.60 -4.34 1.90
N ALA A 56 1.11 -4.36 0.66
CA ALA A 56 0.23 -5.40 0.14
C ALA A 56 0.93 -6.78 0.09
N ASP A 57 2.20 -6.84 -0.30
CA ASP A 57 2.97 -8.09 -0.24
C ASP A 57 3.21 -8.56 1.20
N ALA A 58 3.44 -7.64 2.15
CA ALA A 58 3.55 -7.99 3.57
C ALA A 58 2.25 -8.59 4.10
N VAL A 59 1.09 -8.01 3.76
CA VAL A 59 -0.23 -8.55 4.10
C VAL A 59 -0.42 -9.94 3.49
N ARG A 60 -0.10 -10.12 2.20
CA ARG A 60 -0.18 -11.42 1.53
C ARG A 60 0.66 -12.49 2.24
N ARG A 61 1.91 -12.15 2.60
CA ARG A 61 2.82 -13.09 3.27
C ARG A 61 2.35 -13.49 4.67
N VAL A 62 1.85 -12.57 5.46
CA VAL A 62 1.34 -12.91 6.81
C VAL A 62 0.04 -13.70 6.73
N ALA A 63 -0.81 -13.39 5.78
CA ALA A 63 -2.09 -14.08 5.58
C ALA A 63 -1.92 -15.53 5.11
N SER A 64 -0.80 -15.88 4.44
CA SER A 64 -0.51 -17.27 4.05
C SER A 64 -0.33 -18.22 5.24
N TYR A 65 -0.08 -17.70 6.44
CA TYR A 65 0.02 -18.51 7.66
C TYR A 65 -1.35 -18.83 8.31
N GLY A 66 -2.40 -18.18 7.90
CA GLY A 66 -3.74 -18.42 8.39
C GLY A 66 -4.70 -17.31 8.00
N LEU A 67 -5.88 -17.71 7.51
CA LEU A 67 -6.98 -16.82 7.14
C LEU A 67 -7.75 -16.31 8.37
N GLY A 68 -7.13 -16.31 9.55
CA GLY A 68 -7.78 -15.80 10.76
C GLY A 68 -8.20 -14.33 10.56
N THR A 69 -9.44 -14.02 10.93
CA THR A 69 -10.00 -12.66 10.87
C THR A 69 -9.18 -11.64 11.65
N GLY A 70 -8.29 -12.09 12.54
CA GLY A 70 -7.37 -11.24 13.31
C GLY A 70 -6.28 -10.55 12.49
N VAL A 71 -5.78 -11.18 11.43
CA VAL A 71 -4.67 -10.62 10.63
C VAL A 71 -5.05 -9.30 9.95
N PRO A 72 -6.20 -9.16 9.27
CA PRO A 72 -6.63 -7.87 8.73
C PRO A 72 -6.84 -6.80 9.80
N SER A 73 -7.39 -7.16 10.96
CA SER A 73 -7.62 -6.21 12.07
C SER A 73 -6.31 -5.70 12.66
N ILE A 74 -5.33 -6.60 12.86
CA ILE A 74 -4.00 -6.24 13.36
C ILE A 74 -3.25 -5.41 12.31
N GLY A 75 -3.38 -5.76 11.03
CA GLY A 75 -2.85 -4.96 9.93
C GLY A 75 -3.43 -3.55 9.90
N MET A 76 -4.74 -3.40 10.13
CA MET A 76 -5.38 -2.09 10.23
C MET A 76 -4.88 -1.29 11.44
N LEU A 77 -4.65 -1.95 12.58
CA LEU A 77 -4.03 -1.32 13.74
C LEU A 77 -2.61 -0.83 13.42
N ALA A 78 -1.79 -1.66 12.75
CA ALA A 78 -0.45 -1.27 12.33
C ALA A 78 -0.47 -0.07 11.38
N LEU A 79 -1.42 -0.01 10.43
CA LEU A 79 -1.63 1.15 9.55
C LEU A 79 -2.03 2.40 10.34
N GLY A 80 -2.93 2.26 11.30
CA GLY A 80 -3.35 3.37 12.16
C GLY A 80 -2.18 3.95 12.95
N MET A 81 -1.37 3.09 13.54
CA MET A 81 -0.16 3.51 14.26
C MET A 81 0.91 4.07 13.32
N GLY A 82 0.99 3.58 12.08
CA GLY A 82 1.82 4.17 11.03
C GLY A 82 1.44 5.63 10.73
N THR A 83 0.14 5.95 10.74
CA THR A 83 -0.34 7.34 10.61
C THR A 83 0.12 8.22 11.77
N VAL A 84 0.04 7.72 13.00
CA VAL A 84 0.54 8.42 14.18
C VAL A 84 2.05 8.63 14.08
N ALA A 85 2.80 7.60 13.67
CA ALA A 85 4.24 7.69 13.47
C ALA A 85 4.63 8.71 12.39
N ALA A 86 3.84 8.83 11.31
CA ALA A 86 4.04 9.84 10.28
C ALA A 86 4.00 11.25 10.87
N LEU A 87 2.95 11.58 11.61
CA LEU A 87 2.80 12.91 12.24
C LEU A 87 3.86 13.18 13.31
N PHE A 88 4.19 12.16 14.12
CA PHE A 88 5.25 12.27 15.11
C PHE A 88 6.62 12.55 14.45
N GLY A 89 6.98 11.78 13.42
CA GLY A 89 8.26 11.97 12.74
C GLY A 89 8.36 13.33 12.06
N LEU A 90 7.30 13.80 11.41
CA LEU A 90 7.29 15.14 10.81
C LEU A 90 7.45 16.25 11.88
N SER A 91 6.96 16.05 13.11
CA SER A 91 7.12 17.02 14.20
C SER A 91 8.58 17.23 14.63
N VAL A 92 9.47 16.29 14.31
CA VAL A 92 10.92 16.45 14.50
C VAL A 92 11.48 17.51 13.55
N GLY A 93 10.85 17.67 12.39
CA GLY A 93 11.14 18.71 11.42
C GLY A 93 12.32 18.40 10.48
N GLY A 94 12.40 19.19 9.43
CA GLY A 94 13.47 19.16 8.45
C GLY A 94 13.62 17.82 7.73
N PHE A 95 14.79 17.62 7.12
CA PHE A 95 15.11 16.44 6.32
C PHE A 95 14.92 15.11 7.07
N ALA A 96 15.13 15.10 8.39
CA ALA A 96 15.02 13.87 9.19
C ALA A 96 13.57 13.39 9.40
N GLY A 97 12.57 14.25 9.25
CA GLY A 97 11.17 13.96 9.55
C GLY A 97 10.65 12.64 8.96
N PRO A 98 10.69 12.45 7.63
CA PRO A 98 10.23 11.21 7.01
C PRO A 98 10.99 9.95 7.44
N ILE A 99 12.31 10.06 7.68
CA ILE A 99 13.14 8.95 8.14
C ILE A 99 12.76 8.57 9.58
N VAL A 100 12.62 9.55 10.46
CA VAL A 100 12.19 9.32 11.86
C VAL A 100 10.79 8.71 11.89
N ALA A 101 9.85 9.22 11.09
CA ALA A 101 8.52 8.65 10.96
C ALA A 101 8.56 7.17 10.58
N PHE A 102 9.37 6.83 9.58
CA PHE A 102 9.54 5.45 9.13
C PHE A 102 10.12 4.54 10.23
N ILE A 103 11.19 4.97 10.90
CA ILE A 103 11.82 4.20 11.98
C ILE A 103 10.85 3.97 13.14
N VAL A 104 10.14 5.01 13.56
CA VAL A 104 9.13 4.91 14.63
C VAL A 104 8.01 3.95 14.25
N ALA A 105 7.52 4.01 13.02
CA ALA A 105 6.51 3.08 12.51
C ALA A 105 6.96 1.63 12.55
N VAL A 106 8.19 1.35 12.10
CA VAL A 106 8.78 0.00 12.14
C VAL A 106 8.86 -0.52 13.58
N ILE A 107 9.34 0.30 14.52
CA ILE A 107 9.40 -0.07 15.93
C ILE A 107 8.01 -0.38 16.49
N ILE A 108 7.03 0.49 16.23
CA ILE A 108 5.64 0.27 16.68
C ILE A 108 5.08 -1.02 16.06
N GLY A 109 5.32 -1.26 14.78
CA GLY A 109 4.89 -2.47 14.10
C GLY A 109 5.49 -3.74 14.73
N ILE A 110 6.79 -3.74 15.08
CA ILE A 110 7.43 -4.85 15.81
C ILE A 110 6.73 -5.09 17.16
N VAL A 111 6.45 -4.02 17.90
CA VAL A 111 5.76 -4.12 19.21
C VAL A 111 4.36 -4.72 19.02
N ILE A 112 3.58 -4.26 18.04
CA ILE A 112 2.26 -4.81 17.73
C ILE A 112 2.35 -6.31 17.38
N GLY A 113 3.29 -6.69 16.53
CA GLY A 113 3.52 -8.08 16.15
C GLY A 113 3.91 -8.96 17.34
N ALA A 114 4.80 -8.46 18.21
CA ALA A 114 5.22 -9.17 19.41
C ALA A 114 4.07 -9.35 20.40
N LEU A 115 3.24 -8.33 20.62
CA LEU A 115 2.05 -8.42 21.46
C LEU A 115 1.02 -9.41 20.88
N SER A 116 0.83 -9.39 19.57
CA SER A 116 -0.07 -10.32 18.88
C SER A 116 0.35 -11.77 19.06
N ASN A 117 1.64 -12.06 18.96
CA ASN A 117 2.15 -13.43 19.16
C ASN A 117 2.17 -13.84 20.64
N ARG A 118 2.66 -12.97 21.54
CA ARG A 118 2.95 -13.35 22.94
C ARG A 118 1.76 -13.19 23.86
N VAL A 119 0.90 -12.18 23.62
CA VAL A 119 -0.24 -11.88 24.50
C VAL A 119 -1.52 -12.50 23.94
N ILE A 120 -1.76 -12.31 22.63
CA ILE A 120 -2.97 -12.84 21.97
C ILE A 120 -2.79 -14.32 21.59
N GLY A 121 -1.54 -14.79 21.45
CA GLY A 121 -1.22 -16.18 21.16
C GLY A 121 -1.45 -16.60 19.72
N MET A 122 -1.27 -15.69 18.76
CA MET A 122 -1.53 -15.99 17.33
C MET A 122 -0.57 -17.02 16.74
N GLY A 123 0.67 -17.11 17.25
CA GLY A 123 1.64 -18.13 16.84
C GLY A 123 2.11 -18.03 15.38
N ILE A 124 2.08 -16.85 14.79
CA ILE A 124 2.49 -16.63 13.39
C ILE A 124 3.98 -16.24 13.35
N PRO A 125 4.85 -17.06 12.74
CA PRO A 125 6.31 -16.86 12.81
C PRO A 125 6.79 -15.51 12.27
N ILE A 126 6.14 -14.94 11.25
CA ILE A 126 6.54 -13.68 10.61
C ILE A 126 5.74 -12.46 11.12
N MET A 127 4.95 -12.61 12.19
CA MET A 127 4.03 -11.56 12.64
C MET A 127 4.75 -10.24 12.95
N GLU A 128 5.85 -10.30 13.70
CA GLU A 128 6.62 -9.11 14.07
C GLU A 128 7.17 -8.39 12.84
N GLN A 129 7.74 -9.14 11.90
CA GLN A 129 8.23 -8.60 10.64
C GLN A 129 7.10 -8.01 9.80
N ALA A 130 6.00 -8.74 9.61
CA ALA A 130 4.89 -8.29 8.79
C ALA A 130 4.24 -7.02 9.33
N MET A 131 4.04 -6.92 10.65
CA MET A 131 3.48 -5.72 11.27
C MET A 131 4.43 -4.53 11.15
N ALA A 132 5.74 -4.73 11.27
CA ALA A 132 6.74 -3.71 11.02
C ALA A 132 6.68 -3.18 9.58
N GLU A 133 6.58 -4.10 8.62
CA GLU A 133 6.47 -3.77 7.20
C GLU A 133 5.15 -3.04 6.87
N ILE A 134 4.02 -3.49 7.41
CA ILE A 134 2.72 -2.85 7.18
C ILE A 134 2.69 -1.45 7.80
N ALA A 135 3.19 -1.26 9.01
CA ALA A 135 3.26 0.04 9.65
C ALA A 135 4.21 1.00 8.91
N GLY A 136 5.40 0.49 8.52
CA GLY A 136 6.37 1.26 7.74
C GLY A 136 5.83 1.67 6.37
N ALA A 137 5.23 0.72 5.63
CA ALA A 137 4.61 0.99 4.34
C ALA A 137 3.46 1.99 4.48
N GLY A 138 2.57 1.80 5.47
CA GLY A 138 1.48 2.73 5.76
C GLY A 138 1.97 4.14 6.02
N THR A 139 3.03 4.30 6.81
CA THR A 139 3.66 5.60 7.07
C THR A 139 4.15 6.26 5.79
N LEU A 140 4.85 5.54 4.92
CA LEU A 140 5.33 6.09 3.65
C LEU A 140 4.18 6.43 2.69
N VAL A 141 3.09 5.65 2.70
CA VAL A 141 1.86 5.99 1.95
C VAL A 141 1.25 7.29 2.46
N ILE A 142 1.08 7.42 3.78
CA ILE A 142 0.53 8.65 4.39
C ILE A 142 1.39 9.86 4.05
N LEU A 143 2.71 9.76 4.21
CA LEU A 143 3.63 10.83 3.90
C LEU A 143 3.61 11.20 2.40
N GLY A 144 3.69 10.21 1.52
CA GLY A 144 3.70 10.44 0.08
C GLY A 144 2.43 11.11 -0.42
N LEU A 145 1.24 10.65 0.03
CA LEU A 145 -0.03 11.26 -0.32
C LEU A 145 -0.21 12.65 0.33
N SER A 146 0.35 12.86 1.54
CA SER A 146 0.37 14.19 2.18
C SER A 146 1.18 15.19 1.36
N VAL A 147 2.32 14.78 0.83
CA VAL A 147 3.14 15.63 -0.06
C VAL A 147 2.36 16.02 -1.32
N VAL A 148 1.56 15.13 -1.89
CA VAL A 148 0.71 15.46 -3.05
C VAL A 148 -0.30 16.55 -2.73
N ILE A 149 -0.90 16.53 -1.53
CA ILE A 149 -1.93 17.50 -1.11
C ILE A 149 -1.32 18.81 -0.63
N ALA A 150 -0.25 18.75 0.16
CA ALA A 150 0.35 19.90 0.84
C ALA A 150 1.54 20.51 0.09
N GLY A 151 2.01 19.88 -0.99
CA GLY A 151 3.22 20.27 -1.72
C GLY A 151 4.51 20.08 -0.92
N SER A 152 4.43 19.62 0.32
CA SER A 152 5.57 19.49 1.22
C SER A 152 5.31 18.46 2.32
N PHE A 153 6.39 17.88 2.87
CA PHE A 153 6.33 17.11 4.12
C PHE A 153 6.62 17.96 5.36
N ASP A 154 6.75 19.28 5.23
CA ASP A 154 6.87 20.14 6.41
C ASP A 154 5.69 19.96 7.35
N TYR A 155 5.99 19.83 8.65
CA TYR A 155 4.97 19.54 9.67
C TYR A 155 3.81 20.54 9.66
N SER A 156 4.12 21.84 9.54
CA SER A 156 3.10 22.87 9.55
C SER A 156 2.22 22.82 8.30
N ALA A 157 2.81 22.55 7.12
CA ALA A 157 2.09 22.40 5.87
C ALA A 157 1.14 21.17 5.92
N VAL A 158 1.63 20.04 6.40
CA VAL A 158 0.83 18.80 6.53
C VAL A 158 -0.27 19.00 7.58
N VAL A 159 0.03 19.60 8.73
CA VAL A 159 -1.00 19.84 9.75
C VAL A 159 -2.08 20.77 9.21
N HIS A 160 -1.73 21.85 8.53
CA HIS A 160 -2.69 22.81 8.02
C HIS A 160 -3.52 22.27 6.86
N ASN A 161 -2.87 21.66 5.86
CA ASN A 161 -3.50 21.29 4.58
C ASN A 161 -4.10 19.86 4.57
N VAL A 162 -3.68 19.00 5.50
CA VAL A 162 -4.08 17.59 5.50
C VAL A 162 -4.82 17.22 6.79
N VAL A 163 -4.26 17.58 7.96
CA VAL A 163 -4.85 17.17 9.24
C VAL A 163 -6.05 18.04 9.59
N ALA A 164 -5.87 19.37 9.63
CA ALA A 164 -6.91 20.32 10.01
C ALA A 164 -8.11 20.33 9.04
N THR A 165 -7.89 19.98 7.79
CA THR A 165 -8.93 19.84 6.77
C THR A 165 -9.67 18.49 6.81
N GLY A 166 -9.17 17.53 7.61
CA GLY A 166 -9.72 16.16 7.65
C GLY A 166 -9.25 15.25 6.52
N TYR A 167 -8.43 15.71 5.57
CA TYR A 167 -7.91 14.87 4.48
C TYR A 167 -7.02 13.73 4.96
N ILE A 168 -6.50 13.80 6.19
CA ILE A 168 -5.77 12.67 6.80
C ILE A 168 -6.65 11.41 6.87
N ALA A 169 -7.95 11.53 7.13
CA ALA A 169 -8.87 10.40 7.15
C ALA A 169 -9.06 9.83 5.73
N LEU A 170 -9.19 10.70 4.71
CA LEU A 170 -9.25 10.28 3.32
C LEU A 170 -8.00 9.50 2.93
N ILE A 171 -6.81 10.05 3.19
CA ILE A 171 -5.52 9.40 2.88
C ILE A 171 -5.41 8.05 3.60
N PHE A 172 -5.79 7.99 4.89
CA PHE A 172 -5.77 6.76 5.66
C PHE A 172 -6.68 5.67 5.04
N ILE A 173 -7.90 6.04 4.65
CA ILE A 173 -8.85 5.10 4.05
C ILE A 173 -8.34 4.60 2.69
N ILE A 174 -7.97 5.49 1.78
CA ILE A 174 -7.54 5.09 0.43
C ILE A 174 -6.18 4.40 0.44
N GLY A 175 -5.24 4.82 1.29
CA GLY A 175 -3.96 4.17 1.49
C GLY A 175 -4.11 2.79 2.13
N GLY A 176 -4.95 2.70 3.17
CA GLY A 176 -5.29 1.44 3.82
C GLY A 176 -5.95 0.45 2.85
N MET A 177 -6.88 0.92 2.03
CA MET A 177 -7.46 0.12 0.95
C MET A 177 -6.40 -0.36 -0.04
N GLY A 178 -5.44 0.49 -0.41
CA GLY A 178 -4.33 0.13 -1.30
C GLY A 178 -3.51 -1.05 -0.77
N ILE A 179 -3.26 -1.09 0.53
CA ILE A 179 -2.46 -2.14 1.19
C ILE A 179 -3.29 -3.40 1.47
N LEU A 180 -4.53 -3.26 1.97
CA LEU A 180 -5.34 -4.39 2.44
C LEU A 180 -6.25 -5.00 1.36
N HIS A 181 -6.80 -4.17 0.46
CA HIS A 181 -7.74 -4.63 -0.55
C HIS A 181 -7.16 -5.65 -1.54
N PRO A 182 -5.89 -5.56 -2.00
CA PRO A 182 -5.32 -6.56 -2.90
C PRO A 182 -5.42 -7.99 -2.37
N PHE A 183 -5.21 -8.18 -1.08
CA PHE A 183 -5.42 -9.47 -0.42
C PHE A 183 -6.90 -9.86 -0.39
N ASN A 184 -7.77 -8.96 0.05
CA ASN A 184 -9.20 -9.22 0.16
C ASN A 184 -9.86 -9.53 -1.20
N ALA A 185 -9.40 -8.89 -2.27
CA ALA A 185 -9.91 -9.12 -3.63
C ALA A 185 -9.39 -10.41 -4.27
N SER A 186 -8.32 -10.96 -3.73
CA SER A 186 -7.67 -12.18 -4.22
C SER A 186 -7.98 -13.39 -3.33
N LEU A 187 -9.01 -13.29 -2.47
CA LEU A 187 -9.47 -14.38 -1.62
C LEU A 187 -9.85 -15.59 -2.46
N GLY A 188 -9.02 -16.60 -2.38
CA GLY A 188 -9.15 -17.87 -3.05
C GLY A 188 -7.91 -18.71 -2.78
N PRO A 189 -7.85 -19.98 -3.22
CA PRO A 189 -6.70 -20.86 -3.01
C PRO A 189 -5.41 -20.33 -3.68
N ASP A 190 -5.48 -19.25 -4.42
CA ASP A 190 -4.41 -18.65 -5.21
C ASP A 190 -4.09 -17.24 -4.72
N GLU A 191 -3.34 -17.14 -3.62
CA GLU A 191 -2.70 -15.90 -3.17
C GLU A 191 -1.50 -15.55 -4.09
N ARG A 192 -1.79 -15.31 -5.37
CA ARG A 192 -0.76 -15.09 -6.38
C ARG A 192 -0.15 -13.71 -6.20
N GLN A 193 1.15 -13.70 -6.00
CA GLN A 193 1.91 -12.47 -5.83
C GLN A 193 1.73 -11.51 -7.01
N ASP A 194 1.76 -12.00 -8.25
CA ASP A 194 1.62 -11.19 -9.45
C ASP A 194 0.31 -10.39 -9.46
N ARG A 195 -0.81 -11.01 -9.08
CA ARG A 195 -2.12 -10.34 -8.98
C ARG A 195 -2.15 -9.33 -7.84
N THR A 196 -1.65 -9.71 -6.67
CA THR A 196 -1.58 -8.82 -5.49
C THR A 196 -0.78 -7.56 -5.80
N LEU A 197 0.41 -7.69 -6.39
CA LEU A 197 1.27 -6.55 -6.67
C LEU A 197 0.67 -5.61 -7.73
N VAL A 198 0.10 -6.17 -8.81
CA VAL A 198 -0.53 -5.35 -9.86
C VAL A 198 -1.77 -4.63 -9.32
N LEU A 199 -2.58 -5.30 -8.52
CA LEU A 199 -3.76 -4.70 -7.90
C LEU A 199 -3.36 -3.60 -6.88
N ALA A 200 -2.25 -3.78 -6.16
CA ALA A 200 -1.71 -2.76 -5.28
C ALA A 200 -1.27 -1.50 -6.04
N VAL A 201 -0.62 -1.66 -7.21
CA VAL A 201 -0.30 -0.52 -8.10
C VAL A 201 -1.58 0.18 -8.56
N GLU A 202 -2.59 -0.59 -8.98
CA GLU A 202 -3.88 -0.04 -9.42
C GLU A 202 -4.54 0.81 -8.33
N LYS A 203 -4.59 0.29 -7.08
CA LYS A 203 -5.21 1.01 -5.95
C LYS A 203 -4.38 2.22 -5.51
N GLY A 204 -3.06 2.10 -5.51
CA GLY A 204 -2.17 3.24 -5.25
C GLY A 204 -2.31 4.35 -6.30
N ALA A 205 -2.50 3.99 -7.57
CA ALA A 205 -2.75 4.95 -8.64
C ALA A 205 -4.12 5.65 -8.48
N ILE A 206 -5.16 4.91 -8.08
CA ILE A 206 -6.46 5.51 -7.72
C ILE A 206 -6.30 6.50 -6.56
N ALA A 207 -5.51 6.14 -5.54
CA ALA A 207 -5.23 7.04 -4.44
C ALA A 207 -4.56 8.35 -4.93
N LEU A 208 -3.57 8.25 -5.85
CA LEU A 208 -2.94 9.43 -6.46
C LEU A 208 -3.94 10.29 -7.24
N ILE A 209 -4.85 9.68 -8.01
CA ILE A 209 -5.90 10.42 -8.73
C ILE A 209 -6.78 11.19 -7.73
N ILE A 210 -7.25 10.53 -6.68
CA ILE A 210 -8.13 11.14 -5.67
C ILE A 210 -7.44 12.31 -4.97
N VAL A 211 -6.22 12.13 -4.47
CA VAL A 211 -5.48 13.21 -3.81
C VAL A 211 -5.04 14.29 -4.79
N GLY A 212 -4.86 13.94 -6.07
CA GLY A 212 -4.63 14.89 -7.14
C GLY A 212 -5.79 15.91 -7.28
N PHE A 213 -7.03 15.48 -7.17
CA PHE A 213 -8.17 16.41 -7.12
C PHE A 213 -8.11 17.31 -5.89
N VAL A 214 -7.78 16.76 -4.73
CA VAL A 214 -7.67 17.52 -3.48
C VAL A 214 -6.54 18.54 -3.56
N SER A 215 -5.43 18.19 -4.19
CA SER A 215 -4.26 19.09 -4.33
C SER A 215 -4.57 20.37 -5.09
N SER A 216 -5.64 20.41 -5.90
CA SER A 216 -6.05 21.62 -6.61
C SER A 216 -6.40 22.79 -5.67
N LEU A 217 -6.77 22.48 -4.44
CA LEU A 217 -7.13 23.48 -3.43
C LEU A 217 -5.91 24.20 -2.85
N ASN A 218 -4.75 23.55 -2.83
CA ASN A 218 -3.53 24.05 -2.22
C ASN A 218 -2.43 24.35 -3.23
N GLU A 219 -2.22 23.45 -4.21
CA GLU A 219 -1.11 23.48 -5.16
C GLU A 219 -1.49 24.05 -6.54
N GLY A 220 -2.78 24.30 -6.75
CA GLY A 220 -3.33 24.83 -7.97
C GLY A 220 -3.61 23.80 -9.07
N LEU A 221 -4.33 24.25 -10.11
CA LEU A 221 -4.86 23.37 -11.15
C LEU A 221 -3.79 22.68 -11.99
N MET A 222 -2.62 23.27 -12.16
CA MET A 222 -1.53 22.67 -12.95
C MET A 222 -0.96 21.44 -12.22
N ALA A 223 -0.62 21.56 -10.95
CA ALA A 223 -0.13 20.44 -10.13
C ALA A 223 -1.18 19.34 -10.04
N ALA A 224 -2.43 19.70 -9.77
CA ALA A 224 -3.55 18.76 -9.75
C ALA A 224 -3.69 18.00 -11.07
N GLY A 225 -3.66 18.71 -12.19
CA GLY A 225 -3.76 18.11 -13.53
C GLY A 225 -2.64 17.11 -13.82
N VAL A 226 -1.42 17.43 -13.44
CA VAL A 226 -0.28 16.51 -13.59
C VAL A 226 -0.43 15.28 -12.71
N ASN A 227 -0.78 15.45 -11.43
CA ASN A 227 -1.02 14.35 -10.48
C ASN A 227 -2.09 13.39 -11.00
N ILE A 228 -3.24 13.92 -11.46
CA ILE A 228 -4.34 13.14 -12.00
C ILE A 228 -3.91 12.41 -13.28
N LEU A 229 -3.25 13.10 -14.21
CA LEU A 229 -2.81 12.50 -15.47
C LEU A 229 -1.84 11.34 -15.25
N ILE A 230 -0.83 11.53 -14.41
CA ILE A 230 0.13 10.47 -14.05
C ILE A 230 -0.60 9.31 -13.36
N GLY A 231 -1.50 9.61 -12.44
CA GLY A 231 -2.33 8.60 -11.78
C GLY A 231 -3.16 7.79 -12.76
N ILE A 232 -3.82 8.43 -13.74
CA ILE A 232 -4.62 7.76 -14.79
C ILE A 232 -3.74 6.85 -15.65
N ILE A 233 -2.55 7.32 -16.07
CA ILE A 233 -1.64 6.52 -16.88
C ILE A 233 -1.22 5.25 -16.11
N ILE A 234 -0.77 5.39 -14.85
CA ILE A 234 -0.36 4.26 -14.03
C ILE A 234 -1.54 3.32 -13.79
N TRP A 235 -2.71 3.86 -13.44
CA TRP A 235 -3.93 3.10 -13.24
C TRP A 235 -4.30 2.28 -14.49
N TYR A 236 -4.31 2.90 -15.66
CA TYR A 236 -4.69 2.22 -16.91
C TYR A 236 -3.75 1.06 -17.24
N VAL A 237 -2.43 1.27 -17.11
CA VAL A 237 -1.45 0.21 -17.35
C VAL A 237 -1.62 -0.93 -16.35
N ALA A 238 -1.80 -0.62 -15.06
CA ALA A 238 -2.01 -1.63 -14.02
C ALA A 238 -3.34 -2.37 -14.22
N PHE A 239 -4.42 -1.66 -14.54
CA PHE A 239 -5.73 -2.25 -14.81
C PHE A 239 -5.68 -3.23 -15.99
N MET A 240 -5.08 -2.84 -17.12
CA MET A 240 -4.95 -3.72 -18.30
C MET A 240 -4.15 -4.98 -17.98
N LYS A 241 -3.08 -4.85 -17.18
CA LYS A 241 -2.29 -5.99 -16.72
C LYS A 241 -3.07 -6.88 -15.77
N HIS A 242 -3.80 -6.29 -14.82
CA HIS A 242 -4.66 -7.02 -13.87
C HIS A 242 -5.77 -7.78 -14.61
N TYR A 243 -6.43 -7.14 -15.56
CA TYR A 243 -7.45 -7.77 -16.41
C TYR A 243 -6.90 -8.96 -17.18
N ALA A 244 -5.70 -8.82 -17.78
CA ALA A 244 -5.05 -9.92 -18.49
C ALA A 244 -4.73 -11.12 -17.57
N LEU A 245 -4.29 -10.85 -16.32
CA LEU A 245 -4.03 -11.88 -15.32
C LEU A 245 -5.33 -12.61 -14.92
N ILE A 246 -6.40 -11.86 -14.63
CA ILE A 246 -7.71 -12.45 -14.30
C ILE A 246 -8.21 -13.32 -15.45
N LYS A 247 -8.16 -12.80 -16.67
CA LYS A 247 -8.60 -13.55 -17.87
C LYS A 247 -7.82 -14.86 -18.04
N ARG A 248 -6.51 -14.82 -17.88
CA ARG A 248 -5.67 -16.04 -17.92
C ARG A 248 -6.11 -17.05 -16.86
N ASP A 249 -6.34 -16.59 -15.65
CA ASP A 249 -6.66 -17.46 -14.51
C ASP A 249 -8.10 -17.98 -14.61
N ALA A 250 -9.04 -17.22 -15.15
CA ALA A 250 -10.40 -17.65 -15.42
C ALA A 250 -10.44 -18.86 -16.37
N TYR A 251 -9.62 -18.85 -17.41
CA TYR A 251 -9.53 -20.00 -18.35
C TYR A 251 -8.96 -21.26 -17.71
N GLN A 252 -8.19 -21.16 -16.63
CA GLN A 252 -7.65 -22.32 -15.92
C GLN A 252 -8.69 -23.02 -15.02
N VAL A 253 -9.76 -22.33 -14.63
CA VAL A 253 -10.86 -22.88 -13.81
C VAL A 253 -12.09 -23.28 -14.62
N VAL A 254 -12.09 -23.03 -15.92
CA VAL A 254 -13.16 -23.51 -16.82
C VAL A 254 -13.17 -25.04 -16.82
N GLY A 255 -14.33 -25.63 -16.56
CA GLY A 255 -14.48 -27.09 -16.49
C GLY A 255 -14.20 -27.72 -15.14
N THR A 256 -13.92 -26.94 -14.07
CA THR A 256 -13.77 -27.47 -12.70
C THR A 256 -15.11 -27.61 -11.94
N GLY A 257 -16.23 -27.31 -12.59
CA GLY A 257 -17.58 -27.28 -11.98
C GLY A 257 -17.93 -25.97 -11.26
N LEU A 258 -17.00 -25.03 -11.16
CA LEU A 258 -17.23 -23.68 -10.61
C LEU A 258 -17.64 -22.67 -11.70
N LEU A 259 -17.22 -22.93 -12.94
CA LEU A 259 -17.63 -22.15 -14.11
C LEU A 259 -18.06 -23.13 -15.22
N PRO A 260 -19.04 -22.72 -16.06
CA PRO A 260 -19.45 -23.51 -17.22
C PRO A 260 -18.24 -23.84 -18.10
N SER A 261 -18.21 -25.01 -18.70
CA SER A 261 -17.20 -25.39 -19.68
C SER A 261 -17.32 -24.52 -20.93
N ALA A 262 -16.25 -24.43 -21.73
CA ALA A 262 -16.30 -23.68 -22.98
C ALA A 262 -17.35 -24.24 -23.96
N GLU A 263 -17.73 -25.51 -23.83
CA GLU A 263 -18.78 -26.17 -24.60
C GLU A 263 -20.19 -25.78 -24.13
N GLU A 264 -20.36 -25.47 -22.84
CA GLU A 264 -21.62 -25.02 -22.24
C GLU A 264 -21.89 -23.52 -22.50
N LEU A 265 -20.89 -22.77 -22.97
CA LEU A 265 -20.99 -21.34 -23.31
C LEU A 265 -21.26 -21.10 -24.81
N GLN A 266 -21.30 -22.16 -25.63
CA GLN A 266 -21.67 -22.13 -27.05
C GLN A 266 -23.14 -22.46 -27.25
#